data_db93646c4a7843190c8923018630efca
#
_entry.id   db93646c4a7843190c8923018630efca
#
_cell.length_a   1.000
_cell.length_b   1.000
_cell.length_c   1.000
_cell.angle_alpha   90.00
_cell.angle_beta   90.00
_cell.angle_gamma   90.00
#
_symmetry.space_group_name_H-M   'P 1'
#
loop_
_entity.id
_entity.type
_entity.pdbx_description
1 polymer ?
#
loop_
_entity_poly.entity_id
_entity_poly.type
_entity_poly.pdbx_seq_one_letter_code
_entity_poly.pdbx_strand_id
1 'polypeptide(L)'
;MTRRILITIEYDGGPFSGWQRQDNADSVQARIEDAAAAFLLAPVAVAGAGRTDSGVHATAQAAHLDVPDKFTANRVMEALNAHLARMPISIRHAVEVPAEFHARFSAIGRRYLYRILPRRQPPALDAGRVWHHKHPLDPKAMANAAKHLLGRHDFTSFRASQCQAESPLRTLDRLDVEKVGDEIHIHAEARSFLHHQVRNITGTLALVGAGKWQADDVKAALAACDRSAAGPTAPPEGLYLVGVDYPPMAGSRD
;
A
#
# COMPACT_ATOMS: atom_id res chain seq x y z
N MET A 1 -16.80 23.22 18.03
CA MET A 1 -16.50 21.78 18.24
C MET A 1 -16.02 21.18 16.91
N THR A 2 -15.29 20.07 16.95
CA THR A 2 -14.84 19.35 15.75
C THR A 2 -15.29 17.90 15.81
N ARG A 3 -15.42 17.26 14.65
CA ARG A 3 -15.64 15.82 14.51
C ARG A 3 -14.53 15.22 13.68
N ARG A 4 -14.17 13.98 13.95
CA ARG A 4 -13.18 13.22 13.21
C ARG A 4 -13.83 12.42 12.10
N ILE A 5 -13.33 12.59 10.88
CA ILE A 5 -13.82 11.88 9.70
C ILE A 5 -12.71 10.94 9.20
N LEU A 6 -13.03 9.65 9.12
CA LEU A 6 -12.23 8.65 8.41
C LEU A 6 -12.63 8.66 6.95
N ILE A 7 -11.66 8.76 6.05
CA ILE A 7 -11.85 8.72 4.60
C ILE A 7 -11.13 7.52 4.00
N THR A 8 -11.78 6.88 3.03
CA THR A 8 -11.17 5.85 2.17
C THR A 8 -10.82 6.46 0.83
N ILE A 9 -9.58 6.31 0.41
CA ILE A 9 -8.98 7.03 -0.70
C ILE A 9 -8.47 6.06 -1.75
N GLU A 10 -8.82 6.33 -3.01
CA GLU A 10 -8.24 5.70 -4.19
C GLU A 10 -7.32 6.70 -4.89
N TYR A 11 -6.16 6.26 -5.34
CA TYR A 11 -5.26 7.10 -6.16
C TYR A 11 -4.35 6.29 -7.08
N ASP A 12 -4.07 6.87 -8.24
CA ASP A 12 -2.95 6.49 -9.09
C ASP A 12 -1.68 7.16 -8.54
N GLY A 13 -0.73 6.36 -8.07
CA GLY A 13 0.51 6.83 -7.45
C GLY A 13 1.55 7.36 -8.44
N GLY A 14 1.38 7.08 -9.73
CA GLY A 14 2.36 7.40 -10.78
C GLY A 14 2.85 8.85 -10.77
N PRO A 15 1.97 9.86 -10.70
CA PRO A 15 2.37 11.27 -10.67
C PRO A 15 2.97 11.75 -9.34
N PHE A 16 2.90 10.94 -8.27
CA PHE A 16 3.24 11.38 -6.92
C PHE A 16 4.56 10.79 -6.41
N SER A 17 5.25 11.57 -5.59
CA SER A 17 6.43 11.14 -4.83
C SER A 17 6.04 10.35 -3.56
N GLY A 18 4.93 9.62 -3.62
CA GLY A 18 4.36 8.80 -2.56
C GLY A 18 3.28 9.52 -1.75
N TRP A 19 2.92 8.91 -0.63
CA TRP A 19 1.86 9.42 0.24
C TRP A 19 2.25 10.69 0.99
N GLN A 20 3.40 10.69 1.67
CA GLN A 20 3.76 11.68 2.67
C GLN A 20 4.06 13.06 2.07
N ARG A 21 3.46 14.14 2.64
CA ARG A 21 3.81 15.53 2.30
C ARG A 21 5.31 15.78 2.47
N GLN A 22 5.89 16.41 1.48
CA GLN A 22 7.30 16.79 1.39
C GLN A 22 7.39 18.21 0.82
N ASP A 23 8.43 18.95 1.19
CA ASP A 23 8.58 20.36 0.77
C ASP A 23 8.91 20.48 -0.73
N ASN A 24 9.60 19.48 -1.30
CA ASN A 24 10.18 19.56 -2.65
C ASN A 24 9.50 18.64 -3.66
N ALA A 25 8.39 17.97 -3.32
CA ALA A 25 7.76 17.00 -4.21
C ALA A 25 6.25 16.90 -3.98
N ASP A 26 5.54 16.66 -5.07
CA ASP A 26 4.09 16.45 -5.03
C ASP A 26 3.74 15.11 -4.35
N SER A 27 2.73 15.10 -3.49
CA SER A 27 2.32 13.92 -2.73
C SER A 27 0.81 13.86 -2.56
N VAL A 28 0.30 12.64 -2.39
CA VAL A 28 -1.15 12.41 -2.21
C VAL A 28 -1.68 13.16 -0.98
N GLN A 29 -0.96 13.10 0.15
CA GLN A 29 -1.34 13.78 1.38
C GLN A 29 -1.42 15.29 1.18
N ALA A 30 -0.43 15.90 0.52
CA ALA A 30 -0.44 17.34 0.26
C ALA A 30 -1.67 17.78 -0.53
N ARG A 31 -2.03 17.03 -1.58
CA ARG A 31 -3.20 17.35 -2.41
C ARG A 31 -4.52 17.24 -1.66
N ILE A 32 -4.65 16.26 -0.76
CA ILE A 32 -5.85 16.11 0.07
C ILE A 32 -5.91 17.23 1.13
N GLU A 33 -4.79 17.58 1.75
CA GLU A 33 -4.70 18.70 2.70
C GLU A 33 -5.02 20.05 2.04
N ASP A 34 -4.52 20.29 0.83
CA ASP A 34 -4.80 21.49 0.06
C ASP A 34 -6.29 21.57 -0.33
N ALA A 35 -6.90 20.44 -0.74
CA ALA A 35 -8.34 20.35 -1.01
C ALA A 35 -9.18 20.60 0.25
N ALA A 36 -8.77 20.05 1.39
CA ALA A 36 -9.43 20.28 2.67
C ALA A 36 -9.30 21.75 3.11
N ALA A 37 -8.12 22.33 2.97
CA ALA A 37 -7.88 23.74 3.31
C ALA A 37 -8.71 24.70 2.43
N ALA A 38 -8.84 24.41 1.14
CA ALA A 38 -9.68 25.20 0.23
C ALA A 38 -11.17 25.13 0.60
N PHE A 39 -11.67 23.98 1.04
CA PHE A 39 -13.05 23.80 1.49
C PHE A 39 -13.31 24.44 2.86
N LEU A 40 -12.40 24.27 3.81
CA LEU A 40 -12.58 24.69 5.20
C LEU A 40 -12.09 26.12 5.47
N LEU A 41 -11.38 26.72 4.51
CA LEU A 41 -10.73 28.05 4.61
C LEU A 41 -9.74 28.11 5.78
N ALA A 42 -9.14 26.98 6.14
CA ALA A 42 -8.16 26.85 7.22
C ALA A 42 -7.27 25.62 6.96
N PRO A 43 -5.99 25.63 7.37
CA PRO A 43 -5.12 24.47 7.27
C PRO A 43 -5.69 23.27 8.04
N VAL A 44 -5.60 22.09 7.45
CA VAL A 44 -6.07 20.82 8.06
C VAL A 44 -5.04 19.75 7.84
N ALA A 45 -4.65 19.07 8.92
CA ALA A 45 -3.75 17.92 8.85
C ALA A 45 -4.54 16.64 8.49
N VAL A 46 -3.99 15.86 7.58
CA VAL A 46 -4.53 14.55 7.20
C VAL A 46 -3.57 13.45 7.64
N ALA A 47 -4.02 12.56 8.52
CA ALA A 47 -3.21 11.47 9.04
C ALA A 47 -3.54 10.15 8.36
N GLY A 48 -2.64 9.64 7.51
CA GLY A 48 -2.79 8.36 6.80
C GLY A 48 -2.52 7.13 7.65
N ALA A 49 -3.14 6.00 7.29
CA ALA A 49 -2.96 4.70 7.95
C ALA A 49 -1.58 4.07 7.66
N GLY A 50 -0.98 4.42 6.55
CA GLY A 50 0.34 3.97 6.13
C GLY A 50 0.92 4.88 5.06
N ARG A 51 2.24 4.85 4.92
CA ARG A 51 2.92 5.52 3.80
C ARG A 51 3.01 4.55 2.63
N THR A 52 2.81 5.06 1.42
CA THR A 52 3.14 4.38 0.18
C THR A 52 4.33 5.08 -0.46
N ASP A 53 5.19 4.31 -1.13
CA ASP A 53 6.36 4.84 -1.83
C ASP A 53 5.95 5.61 -3.09
N SER A 54 6.88 6.35 -3.68
CA SER A 54 6.71 6.98 -5.00
C SER A 54 6.27 5.93 -6.04
N GLY A 55 5.24 6.24 -6.82
CA GLY A 55 4.69 5.37 -7.86
C GLY A 55 3.79 4.23 -7.37
N VAL A 56 3.62 4.04 -6.06
CA VAL A 56 2.73 3.01 -5.48
C VAL A 56 1.29 3.52 -5.45
N HIS A 57 0.35 2.70 -5.90
CA HIS A 57 -1.06 3.02 -5.98
C HIS A 57 -1.83 2.63 -4.71
N ALA A 58 -3.07 3.06 -4.61
CA ALA A 58 -4.02 2.53 -3.64
C ALA A 58 -5.43 2.49 -4.22
N THR A 59 -6.19 1.46 -3.88
CA THR A 59 -7.64 1.40 -4.09
C THR A 59 -8.42 1.65 -2.80
N ALA A 60 -7.75 1.55 -1.64
CA ALA A 60 -8.36 1.77 -0.33
C ALA A 60 -7.33 2.19 0.74
N GLN A 61 -6.59 3.25 0.50
CA GLN A 61 -5.85 3.94 1.57
C GLN A 61 -6.85 4.55 2.55
N ALA A 62 -6.53 4.52 3.83
CA ALA A 62 -7.34 5.16 4.87
C ALA A 62 -6.61 6.35 5.49
N ALA A 63 -7.33 7.43 5.74
CA ALA A 63 -6.81 8.58 6.46
C ALA A 63 -7.92 9.25 7.28
N HIS A 64 -7.55 10.01 8.31
CA HIS A 64 -8.52 10.82 9.04
C HIS A 64 -8.13 12.29 9.05
N LEU A 65 -9.14 13.13 9.20
CA LEU A 65 -9.00 14.57 9.41
C LEU A 65 -10.08 15.05 10.38
N ASP A 66 -9.80 16.16 11.06
CA ASP A 66 -10.74 16.80 11.95
C ASP A 66 -11.38 18.01 11.25
N VAL A 67 -12.70 18.08 11.24
CA VAL A 67 -13.47 19.13 10.58
C VAL A 67 -14.46 19.78 11.56
N PRO A 68 -14.91 21.04 11.34
CA PRO A 68 -16.00 21.62 12.12
C PRO A 68 -17.25 20.74 12.11
N ASP A 69 -17.92 20.60 13.26
CA ASP A 69 -19.07 19.72 13.50
C ASP A 69 -20.31 20.01 12.64
N LYS A 70 -20.38 21.19 12.03
CA LYS A 70 -21.43 21.57 11.05
C LYS A 70 -21.35 20.78 9.73
N PHE A 71 -20.24 20.10 9.43
CA PHE A 71 -20.07 19.35 8.20
C PHE A 71 -20.24 17.85 8.43
N THR A 72 -21.16 17.21 7.71
CA THR A 72 -21.34 15.76 7.71
C THR A 72 -20.22 15.08 6.93
N ALA A 73 -19.98 13.78 7.19
CA ALA A 73 -19.00 12.99 6.45
C ALA A 73 -19.23 13.02 4.93
N ASN A 74 -20.46 12.89 4.48
CA ASN A 74 -20.84 12.99 3.06
C ASN A 74 -20.46 14.36 2.48
N ARG A 75 -20.73 15.45 3.20
CA ARG A 75 -20.40 16.80 2.72
C ARG A 75 -18.90 16.98 2.58
N VAL A 76 -18.11 16.41 3.51
CA VAL A 76 -16.64 16.43 3.44
C VAL A 76 -16.16 15.64 2.20
N MET A 77 -16.69 14.45 1.97
CA MET A 77 -16.35 13.63 0.79
C MET A 77 -16.63 14.35 -0.52
N GLU A 78 -17.83 14.93 -0.68
CA GLU A 78 -18.21 15.68 -1.88
C GLU A 78 -17.30 16.88 -2.11
N ALA A 79 -17.03 17.65 -1.06
CA ALA A 79 -16.19 18.84 -1.15
C ALA A 79 -14.74 18.49 -1.51
N LEU A 80 -14.15 17.47 -0.87
CA LEU A 80 -12.82 17.01 -1.22
C LEU A 80 -12.74 16.55 -2.69
N ASN A 81 -13.70 15.74 -3.15
CA ASN A 81 -13.75 15.30 -4.54
C ASN A 81 -13.93 16.44 -5.53
N ALA A 82 -14.68 17.48 -5.20
CA ALA A 82 -14.82 18.66 -6.05
C ALA A 82 -13.47 19.39 -6.24
N HIS A 83 -12.69 19.54 -5.17
CA HIS A 83 -11.36 20.16 -5.23
C HIS A 83 -10.29 19.25 -5.85
N LEU A 84 -10.46 17.92 -5.78
CA LEU A 84 -9.56 16.91 -6.35
C LEU A 84 -9.91 16.52 -7.81
N ALA A 85 -10.95 17.07 -8.42
CA ALA A 85 -11.52 16.63 -9.70
C ALA A 85 -10.53 16.53 -10.88
N ARG A 86 -9.39 17.24 -10.81
CA ARG A 86 -8.33 17.18 -11.84
C ARG A 86 -7.13 16.33 -11.45
N MET A 87 -7.17 15.71 -10.27
CA MET A 87 -6.12 14.87 -9.76
C MET A 87 -6.53 13.40 -9.84
N PRO A 88 -5.59 12.46 -10.02
CA PRO A 88 -5.90 11.03 -9.98
C PRO A 88 -6.04 10.56 -8.53
N ILE A 89 -6.88 11.23 -7.75
CA ILE A 89 -7.22 10.94 -6.35
C ILE A 89 -8.74 11.03 -6.20
N SER A 90 -9.35 10.03 -5.56
CA SER A 90 -10.78 10.01 -5.27
C SER A 90 -11.04 9.60 -3.82
N ILE A 91 -11.89 10.33 -3.12
CA ILE A 91 -12.40 9.94 -1.81
C ILE A 91 -13.64 9.08 -2.06
N ARG A 92 -13.49 7.77 -1.85
CA ARG A 92 -14.53 6.78 -2.15
C ARG A 92 -15.57 6.63 -1.05
N HIS A 93 -15.16 6.89 0.18
CA HIS A 93 -16.01 6.76 1.35
C HIS A 93 -15.56 7.72 2.44
N ALA A 94 -16.50 8.18 3.26
CA ALA A 94 -16.23 8.98 4.45
C ALA A 94 -17.22 8.61 5.56
N VAL A 95 -16.72 8.47 6.77
CA VAL A 95 -17.52 8.12 7.95
C VAL A 95 -17.01 8.87 9.18
N GLU A 96 -17.93 9.30 10.04
CA GLU A 96 -17.57 9.87 11.33
C GLU A 96 -17.06 8.75 12.27
N VAL A 97 -15.97 9.04 12.97
CA VAL A 97 -15.35 8.12 13.92
C VAL A 97 -15.11 8.81 15.26
N PRO A 98 -14.97 8.06 16.37
CA PRO A 98 -14.64 8.63 17.67
C PRO A 98 -13.39 9.51 17.65
N ALA A 99 -13.32 10.53 18.49
CA ALA A 99 -12.23 11.50 18.53
C ALA A 99 -10.86 10.85 18.85
N GLU A 100 -10.85 9.74 19.59
CA GLU A 100 -9.66 8.95 19.93
C GLU A 100 -9.17 8.05 18.78
N PHE A 101 -9.99 7.84 17.73
CA PHE A 101 -9.60 7.04 16.57
C PHE A 101 -8.40 7.68 15.85
N HIS A 102 -7.44 6.83 15.47
CA HIS A 102 -6.30 7.27 14.67
C HIS A 102 -6.06 6.30 13.50
N ALA A 103 -6.14 6.78 12.26
CA ALA A 103 -6.05 5.94 11.06
C ALA A 103 -4.85 4.98 11.08
N ARG A 104 -3.69 5.39 11.59
CA ARG A 104 -2.48 4.56 11.67
C ARG A 104 -2.48 3.60 12.86
N PHE A 105 -2.83 4.10 14.06
CA PHE A 105 -2.62 3.37 15.30
C PHE A 105 -3.80 2.48 15.67
N SER A 106 -5.02 2.83 15.24
CA SER A 106 -6.21 1.99 15.41
C SER A 106 -6.28 0.84 14.39
N ALA A 107 -5.46 0.87 13.33
CA ALA A 107 -5.47 -0.16 12.30
C ALA A 107 -4.86 -1.48 12.80
N ILE A 108 -5.57 -2.58 12.55
CA ILE A 108 -5.19 -3.95 12.92
C ILE A 108 -4.62 -4.76 11.75
N GLY A 109 -4.86 -4.33 10.50
CA GLY A 109 -4.36 -5.01 9.30
C GLY A 109 -4.12 -4.04 8.14
N ARG A 110 -3.22 -4.41 7.23
CA ARG A 110 -3.03 -3.79 5.90
C ARG A 110 -2.97 -4.89 4.88
N ARG A 111 -3.63 -4.65 3.74
CA ARG A 111 -3.71 -5.58 2.62
C ARG A 111 -3.12 -4.93 1.39
N TYR A 112 -2.20 -5.64 0.76
CA TYR A 112 -1.55 -5.23 -0.48
C TYR A 112 -1.82 -6.24 -1.59
N LEU A 113 -1.94 -5.73 -2.80
CA LEU A 113 -1.92 -6.48 -4.05
C LEU A 113 -0.72 -6.02 -4.86
N TYR A 114 0.06 -6.97 -5.35
CA TYR A 114 1.09 -6.69 -6.35
C TYR A 114 0.72 -7.38 -7.67
N ARG A 115 0.66 -6.60 -8.77
CA ARG A 115 0.29 -7.07 -10.11
C ARG A 115 1.55 -7.20 -10.98
N ILE A 116 1.77 -8.37 -11.55
CA ILE A 116 2.87 -8.65 -12.50
C ILE A 116 2.25 -9.11 -13.82
N LEU A 117 2.68 -8.52 -14.94
CA LEU A 117 2.29 -8.92 -16.29
C LEU A 117 3.48 -9.61 -16.99
N PRO A 118 3.59 -10.97 -16.89
CA PRO A 118 4.73 -11.72 -17.41
C PRO A 118 4.51 -12.09 -18.89
N ARG A 119 4.67 -11.13 -19.79
CA ARG A 119 4.60 -11.35 -21.23
C ARG A 119 5.60 -10.47 -21.98
N ARG A 120 5.91 -10.87 -23.23
CA ARG A 120 6.88 -10.14 -24.06
C ARG A 120 6.41 -8.73 -24.45
N GLN A 121 5.14 -8.58 -24.82
CA GLN A 121 4.57 -7.32 -25.28
C GLN A 121 4.28 -6.40 -24.06
N PRO A 122 4.65 -5.11 -24.13
CA PRO A 122 4.34 -4.17 -23.06
C PRO A 122 2.82 -3.93 -22.94
N PRO A 123 2.33 -3.57 -21.76
CA PRO A 123 0.94 -3.15 -21.59
C PRO A 123 0.71 -1.80 -22.27
N ALA A 124 -0.46 -1.62 -22.87
CA ALA A 124 -0.92 -0.33 -23.40
C ALA A 124 -1.88 0.33 -22.38
N LEU A 125 -2.90 -0.41 -21.93
CA LEU A 125 -3.92 0.12 -21.01
C LEU A 125 -3.41 0.18 -19.57
N ASP A 126 -2.66 -0.83 -19.13
CA ASP A 126 -2.11 -0.93 -17.78
C ASP A 126 -0.66 -0.41 -17.67
N ALA A 127 -0.22 0.40 -18.63
CA ALA A 127 1.10 1.04 -18.58
C ALA A 127 1.21 1.91 -17.31
N GLY A 128 2.26 1.67 -16.49
CA GLY A 128 2.43 2.33 -15.18
C GLY A 128 1.50 1.82 -14.08
N ARG A 129 0.76 0.71 -14.29
CA ARG A 129 -0.18 0.12 -13.33
C ARG A 129 0.05 -1.36 -13.05
N VAL A 130 1.02 -1.97 -13.73
CA VAL A 130 1.48 -3.34 -13.51
C VAL A 130 2.99 -3.39 -13.69
N TRP A 131 3.65 -4.28 -12.98
CA TRP A 131 5.04 -4.60 -13.31
C TRP A 131 5.09 -5.42 -14.59
N HIS A 132 5.53 -4.83 -15.69
CA HIS A 132 5.77 -5.53 -16.93
C HIS A 132 7.06 -6.36 -16.83
N HIS A 133 6.95 -7.66 -16.71
CA HIS A 133 8.07 -8.59 -16.73
C HIS A 133 8.16 -9.28 -18.12
N LYS A 134 9.23 -9.00 -18.89
CA LYS A 134 9.33 -9.43 -20.30
C LYS A 134 9.37 -10.95 -20.52
N HIS A 135 9.67 -11.72 -19.48
CA HIS A 135 9.77 -13.17 -19.55
C HIS A 135 8.65 -13.84 -18.74
N PRO A 136 8.23 -15.05 -19.13
CA PRO A 136 7.26 -15.79 -18.34
C PRO A 136 7.80 -16.08 -16.93
N LEU A 137 6.90 -16.18 -15.98
CA LEU A 137 7.17 -16.56 -14.60
C LEU A 137 6.27 -17.75 -14.24
N ASP A 138 6.77 -18.68 -13.42
CA ASP A 138 5.97 -19.78 -12.87
C ASP A 138 5.30 -19.37 -11.55
N PRO A 139 3.98 -19.11 -11.55
CA PRO A 139 3.27 -18.70 -10.34
C PRO A 139 3.20 -19.83 -9.30
N LYS A 140 3.26 -21.11 -9.70
CA LYS A 140 3.25 -22.23 -8.76
C LYS A 140 4.54 -22.31 -7.98
N ALA A 141 5.68 -22.15 -8.67
CA ALA A 141 6.99 -22.09 -8.01
C ALA A 141 7.06 -20.90 -7.04
N MET A 142 6.58 -19.72 -7.46
CA MET A 142 6.49 -18.52 -6.60
C MET A 142 5.61 -18.77 -5.37
N ALA A 143 4.42 -19.36 -5.54
CA ALA A 143 3.50 -19.69 -4.45
C ALA A 143 4.11 -20.68 -3.44
N ASN A 144 4.86 -21.67 -3.93
CA ASN A 144 5.55 -22.59 -3.04
C ASN A 144 6.64 -21.92 -2.21
N ALA A 145 7.44 -21.06 -2.83
CA ALA A 145 8.47 -20.28 -2.16
C ALA A 145 7.92 -19.28 -1.15
N ALA A 146 6.77 -18.66 -1.45
CA ALA A 146 6.09 -17.70 -0.57
C ALA A 146 5.74 -18.28 0.81
N LYS A 147 5.49 -19.60 0.90
CA LYS A 147 5.16 -20.29 2.16
C LYS A 147 6.25 -20.15 3.22
N HIS A 148 7.53 -20.02 2.83
CA HIS A 148 8.64 -19.84 3.76
C HIS A 148 8.64 -18.48 4.47
N LEU A 149 7.88 -17.51 3.96
CA LEU A 149 7.79 -16.17 4.50
C LEU A 149 6.56 -15.94 5.39
N LEU A 150 5.62 -16.91 5.44
CA LEU A 150 4.43 -16.83 6.27
C LEU A 150 4.78 -16.96 7.75
N GLY A 151 4.01 -16.24 8.60
CA GLY A 151 4.20 -16.23 10.03
C GLY A 151 5.15 -15.14 10.52
N ARG A 152 5.65 -15.31 11.75
CA ARG A 152 6.49 -14.32 12.43
C ARG A 152 7.97 -14.58 12.16
N HIS A 153 8.62 -13.63 11.48
CA HIS A 153 10.04 -13.71 11.12
C HIS A 153 10.76 -12.37 11.30
N ASP A 154 12.08 -12.43 11.32
CA ASP A 154 12.94 -11.27 11.10
C ASP A 154 13.02 -11.00 9.59
N PHE A 155 12.44 -9.87 9.15
CA PHE A 155 12.43 -9.47 7.74
C PHE A 155 13.55 -8.48 7.39
N THR A 156 14.69 -8.53 8.09
CA THR A 156 15.85 -7.67 7.77
C THR A 156 16.27 -7.79 6.31
N SER A 157 16.28 -8.99 5.74
CA SER A 157 16.62 -9.22 4.32
C SER A 157 15.60 -8.59 3.35
N PHE A 158 14.39 -8.32 3.80
CA PHE A 158 13.31 -7.80 2.95
C PHE A 158 12.95 -6.34 3.25
N ARG A 159 13.71 -5.62 4.08
CA ARG A 159 13.49 -4.20 4.34
C ARG A 159 14.43 -3.31 3.54
N ALA A 160 14.03 -2.07 3.26
CA ALA A 160 14.94 -1.06 2.72
C ALA A 160 16.04 -0.72 3.73
N SER A 161 17.26 -0.43 3.25
CA SER A 161 18.38 -0.02 4.11
C SER A 161 18.08 1.22 4.96
N GLN A 162 17.25 2.13 4.43
CA GLN A 162 16.83 3.36 5.12
C GLN A 162 15.54 3.19 5.96
N CYS A 163 15.12 1.94 6.24
CA CYS A 163 13.92 1.66 7.02
C CYS A 163 14.07 2.15 8.46
N GLN A 164 13.20 3.08 8.89
CA GLN A 164 13.21 3.69 10.23
C GLN A 164 12.54 2.82 11.32
N ALA A 165 12.06 1.60 10.96
CA ALA A 165 11.43 0.73 11.95
C ALA A 165 12.47 0.21 12.93
N GLU A 166 12.22 0.35 14.23
CA GLU A 166 13.10 -0.10 15.32
C GLU A 166 13.30 -1.63 15.29
N SER A 167 12.24 -2.39 15.02
CA SER A 167 12.29 -3.84 14.96
C SER A 167 12.00 -4.35 13.55
N PRO A 168 12.81 -5.30 13.02
CA PRO A 168 12.54 -5.97 11.75
C PRO A 168 11.50 -7.10 11.86
N LEU A 169 11.09 -7.46 13.08
CA LEU A 169 10.13 -8.53 13.31
C LEU A 169 8.74 -8.14 12.78
N ARG A 170 8.18 -8.98 11.90
CA ARG A 170 6.82 -8.86 11.40
C ARG A 170 6.15 -10.22 11.37
N THR A 171 4.83 -10.22 11.47
CA THR A 171 4.02 -11.40 11.19
C THR A 171 3.34 -11.16 9.84
N LEU A 172 3.62 -12.02 8.88
CA LEU A 172 2.96 -12.02 7.59
C LEU A 172 1.81 -13.02 7.66
N ASP A 173 0.58 -12.51 7.69
CA ASP A 173 -0.62 -13.32 7.93
C ASP A 173 -1.06 -14.03 6.64
N ARG A 174 -0.83 -13.38 5.47
CA ARG A 174 -1.13 -13.90 4.15
C ARG A 174 -0.04 -13.54 3.15
N LEU A 175 0.33 -14.47 2.29
CA LEU A 175 1.16 -14.26 1.11
C LEU A 175 0.78 -15.28 0.04
N ASP A 176 -0.24 -14.95 -0.75
CA ASP A 176 -0.73 -15.80 -1.83
C ASP A 176 -0.23 -15.32 -3.18
N VAL A 177 0.09 -16.26 -4.05
CA VAL A 177 0.48 -16.01 -5.43
C VAL A 177 -0.46 -16.80 -6.34
N GLU A 178 -1.17 -16.11 -7.21
CA GLU A 178 -2.12 -16.73 -8.13
C GLU A 178 -2.01 -16.15 -9.54
N LYS A 179 -2.44 -16.95 -10.53
CA LYS A 179 -2.56 -16.50 -11.91
C LYS A 179 -3.98 -15.98 -12.16
N VAL A 180 -4.08 -14.73 -12.60
CA VAL A 180 -5.35 -14.07 -12.94
C VAL A 180 -5.29 -13.59 -14.39
N GLY A 181 -5.91 -14.30 -15.30
CA GLY A 181 -5.79 -14.02 -16.73
C GLY A 181 -4.34 -14.10 -17.20
N ASP A 182 -3.82 -13.01 -17.76
CA ASP A 182 -2.43 -12.89 -18.19
C ASP A 182 -1.49 -12.42 -17.06
N GLU A 183 -2.02 -12.05 -15.90
CA GLU A 183 -1.25 -11.51 -14.79
C GLU A 183 -0.95 -12.57 -13.72
N ILE A 184 0.05 -12.26 -12.90
CA ILE A 184 0.28 -12.92 -11.61
C ILE A 184 -0.01 -11.89 -10.52
N HIS A 185 -0.91 -12.23 -9.62
CA HIS A 185 -1.27 -11.44 -8.46
C HIS A 185 -0.61 -12.00 -7.21
N ILE A 186 0.00 -11.12 -6.40
CA ILE A 186 0.55 -11.46 -5.09
C ILE A 186 -0.24 -10.67 -4.05
N HIS A 187 -0.95 -11.37 -3.18
CA HIS A 187 -1.68 -10.81 -2.04
C HIS A 187 -0.85 -10.92 -0.79
N ALA A 188 -0.62 -9.81 -0.10
CA ALA A 188 0.12 -9.78 1.16
C ALA A 188 -0.70 -9.09 2.24
N GLU A 189 -0.86 -9.74 3.40
CA GLU A 189 -1.58 -9.21 4.55
C GLU A 189 -0.74 -9.33 5.81
N ALA A 190 -0.68 -8.23 6.57
CA ALA A 190 0.00 -8.15 7.86
C ALA A 190 -0.56 -6.97 8.67
N ARG A 191 -0.35 -6.99 9.98
CA ARG A 191 -0.65 -5.84 10.83
C ARG A 191 0.12 -4.59 10.37
N SER A 192 1.38 -4.77 9.97
CA SER A 192 2.23 -3.69 9.44
C SER A 192 3.35 -4.27 8.60
N PHE A 193 3.87 -3.47 7.68
CA PHE A 193 5.00 -3.82 6.81
C PHE A 193 6.19 -2.89 7.06
N LEU A 194 7.38 -3.40 6.79
CA LEU A 194 8.61 -2.61 6.72
C LEU A 194 8.66 -1.85 5.39
N HIS A 195 9.46 -0.80 5.35
CA HIS A 195 9.70 -0.04 4.12
C HIS A 195 10.24 -0.98 3.02
N HIS A 196 9.61 -0.96 1.85
CA HIS A 196 9.83 -1.82 0.68
C HIS A 196 9.57 -3.32 0.88
N GLN A 197 9.06 -3.78 2.02
CA GLN A 197 8.96 -5.22 2.32
C GLN A 197 8.22 -6.01 1.24
N VAL A 198 7.02 -5.59 0.84
CA VAL A 198 6.23 -6.29 -0.19
C VAL A 198 6.96 -6.30 -1.53
N ARG A 199 7.58 -5.19 -1.94
CA ARG A 199 8.33 -5.08 -3.18
C ARG A 199 9.59 -5.96 -3.19
N ASN A 200 10.31 -6.04 -2.05
CA ASN A 200 11.49 -6.91 -1.92
C ASN A 200 11.09 -8.39 -1.93
N ILE A 201 9.99 -8.75 -1.26
CA ILE A 201 9.42 -10.10 -1.35
C ILE A 201 9.07 -10.44 -2.80
N THR A 202 8.33 -9.56 -3.48
CA THR A 202 7.92 -9.77 -4.87
C THR A 202 9.10 -9.96 -5.81
N GLY A 203 10.12 -9.09 -5.71
CA GLY A 203 11.31 -9.20 -6.56
C GLY A 203 12.10 -10.48 -6.30
N THR A 204 12.12 -10.96 -5.04
CA THR A 204 12.75 -12.24 -4.67
C THR A 204 11.94 -13.42 -5.23
N LEU A 205 10.61 -13.41 -5.08
CA LEU A 205 9.74 -14.46 -5.63
C LEU A 205 9.81 -14.50 -7.17
N ALA A 206 10.01 -13.37 -7.83
CA ALA A 206 10.17 -13.33 -9.29
C ALA A 206 11.45 -14.05 -9.76
N LEU A 207 12.52 -14.10 -8.96
CA LEU A 207 13.70 -14.92 -9.26
C LEU A 207 13.37 -16.42 -9.26
N VAL A 208 12.49 -16.84 -8.33
CA VAL A 208 12.01 -18.23 -8.29
C VAL A 208 11.12 -18.51 -9.50
N GLY A 209 10.17 -17.62 -9.80
CA GLY A 209 9.30 -17.75 -10.97
C GLY A 209 10.06 -17.80 -12.30
N ALA A 210 11.20 -17.13 -12.39
CA ALA A 210 12.10 -17.15 -13.54
C ALA A 210 13.02 -18.37 -13.60
N GLY A 211 12.94 -19.29 -12.62
CA GLY A 211 13.81 -20.47 -12.51
C GLY A 211 15.26 -20.17 -12.14
N LYS A 212 15.57 -18.95 -11.69
CA LYS A 212 16.91 -18.55 -11.26
C LYS A 212 17.21 -18.97 -9.82
N TRP A 213 16.18 -19.08 -9.01
CA TRP A 213 16.22 -19.48 -7.61
C TRP A 213 15.25 -20.65 -7.37
N GLN A 214 15.53 -21.40 -6.30
CA GLN A 214 14.63 -22.42 -5.76
C GLN A 214 13.90 -21.87 -4.53
N ALA A 215 12.87 -22.57 -4.05
CA ALA A 215 12.13 -22.17 -2.85
C ALA A 215 13.04 -22.08 -1.61
N ASP A 216 14.02 -22.97 -1.48
CA ASP A 216 14.97 -22.98 -0.36
C ASP A 216 15.91 -21.77 -0.38
N ASP A 217 16.18 -21.14 -1.54
CA ASP A 217 16.96 -19.90 -1.61
C ASP A 217 16.23 -18.75 -0.92
N VAL A 218 14.89 -18.70 -1.02
CA VAL A 218 14.07 -17.71 -0.31
C VAL A 218 14.14 -17.91 1.20
N LYS A 219 14.11 -19.18 1.66
CA LYS A 219 14.30 -19.54 3.06
C LYS A 219 15.69 -19.14 3.56
N ALA A 220 16.72 -19.40 2.77
CA ALA A 220 18.10 -19.02 3.09
C ALA A 220 18.25 -17.49 3.16
N ALA A 221 17.65 -16.75 2.20
CA ALA A 221 17.64 -15.30 2.20
C ALA A 221 16.95 -14.73 3.46
N LEU A 222 15.84 -15.33 3.91
CA LEU A 222 15.15 -14.92 5.15
C LEU A 222 16.06 -15.13 6.36
N ALA A 223 16.69 -16.30 6.45
CA ALA A 223 17.57 -16.67 7.57
C ALA A 223 18.85 -15.83 7.65
N ALA A 224 19.31 -15.29 6.52
CA ALA A 224 20.53 -14.48 6.45
C ALA A 224 20.42 -13.14 7.20
N CYS A 225 19.22 -12.61 7.41
CA CYS A 225 18.99 -11.29 8.01
C CYS A 225 19.86 -10.19 7.38
N ASP A 226 20.08 -10.25 6.08
CA ASP A 226 20.87 -9.32 5.28
C ASP A 226 20.14 -8.94 3.99
N ARG A 227 19.96 -7.63 3.72
CA ARG A 227 19.29 -7.14 2.52
C ARG A 227 19.95 -7.63 1.23
N SER A 228 21.26 -7.80 1.22
CA SER A 228 22.00 -8.27 0.04
C SER A 228 21.71 -9.74 -0.31
N ALA A 229 21.24 -10.52 0.65
CA ALA A 229 20.87 -11.93 0.45
C ALA A 229 19.50 -12.09 -0.24
N ALA A 230 18.66 -11.07 -0.29
CA ALA A 230 17.37 -11.11 -0.97
C ALA A 230 17.47 -10.57 -2.41
N GLY A 231 16.45 -10.88 -3.22
CA GLY A 231 16.35 -10.41 -4.59
C GLY A 231 16.17 -8.89 -4.73
N PRO A 232 16.11 -8.37 -5.97
CA PRO A 232 15.95 -6.95 -6.24
C PRO A 232 14.61 -6.42 -5.74
N THR A 233 14.53 -5.11 -5.47
CA THR A 233 13.26 -4.45 -5.18
C THR A 233 12.41 -4.39 -6.45
N ALA A 234 11.22 -4.97 -6.41
CA ALA A 234 10.28 -4.89 -7.53
C ALA A 234 9.82 -3.44 -7.77
N PRO A 235 9.49 -3.05 -9.02
CA PRO A 235 9.02 -1.71 -9.37
C PRO A 235 7.78 -1.29 -8.55
N PRO A 236 7.57 0.03 -8.32
CA PRO A 236 6.44 0.50 -7.51
C PRO A 236 5.08 0.37 -8.20
N GLU A 237 5.02 0.53 -9.52
CA GLU A 237 3.80 0.58 -10.32
C GLU A 237 2.96 -0.71 -10.32
N GLY A 238 3.52 -1.81 -9.84
CA GLY A 238 2.74 -3.04 -9.64
C GLY A 238 2.06 -3.11 -8.28
N LEU A 239 2.41 -2.26 -7.31
CA LEU A 239 1.97 -2.34 -5.92
C LEU A 239 0.76 -1.45 -5.64
N TYR A 240 -0.24 -2.03 -4.95
CA TYR A 240 -1.47 -1.37 -4.51
C TYR A 240 -1.72 -1.62 -3.03
N LEU A 241 -1.98 -0.57 -2.26
CA LEU A 241 -2.64 -0.70 -0.95
C LEU A 241 -4.14 -0.90 -1.20
N VAL A 242 -4.65 -2.10 -0.94
CA VAL A 242 -6.03 -2.47 -1.27
C VAL A 242 -6.96 -2.55 -0.05
N GLY A 243 -6.44 -2.33 1.15
CA GLY A 243 -7.26 -2.30 2.34
C GLY A 243 -6.49 -1.97 3.61
N VAL A 244 -7.20 -1.35 4.54
CA VAL A 244 -6.77 -1.13 5.92
C VAL A 244 -7.89 -1.59 6.83
N ASP A 245 -7.60 -2.51 7.73
CA ASP A 245 -8.59 -3.11 8.59
C ASP A 245 -8.55 -2.47 9.98
N TYR A 246 -9.72 -2.23 10.54
CA TYR A 246 -9.94 -1.65 11.86
C TYR A 246 -10.81 -2.57 12.71
N PRO A 247 -10.73 -2.50 14.05
CA PRO A 247 -11.71 -3.15 14.91
C PRO A 247 -13.14 -2.67 14.57
N PRO A 248 -14.17 -3.50 14.83
CA PRO A 248 -15.55 -3.05 14.70
C PRO A 248 -15.77 -1.76 15.48
N MET A 249 -16.26 -0.72 14.82
CA MET A 249 -16.58 0.56 15.45
C MET A 249 -18.06 0.53 15.88
N ALA A 250 -18.33 0.89 17.13
CA ALA A 250 -19.70 1.00 17.61
C ALA A 250 -20.44 2.07 16.79
N GLY A 251 -21.48 1.65 16.06
CA GLY A 251 -22.32 2.56 15.27
C GLY A 251 -22.08 2.59 13.76
N SER A 252 -21.10 1.89 13.20
CA SER A 252 -21.03 1.67 11.74
C SER A 252 -22.16 0.71 11.34
N ARG A 253 -23.29 1.25 10.87
CA ARG A 253 -24.25 0.48 10.07
C ARG A 253 -23.69 0.45 8.65
N ASP A 254 -23.56 -0.77 8.10
CA ASP A 254 -23.25 -1.02 6.69
C ASP A 254 -24.21 -0.28 5.76
#